data_06f32b0f27006c2286c2f2f726f28427
#
_entry.id   06f32b0f27006c2286c2f2f726f28427
#
_cell.length_a   1.000
_cell.length_b   1.000
_cell.length_c   1.000
_cell.angle_alpha   90.00
_cell.angle_beta   90.00
_cell.angle_gamma   90.00
#
_symmetry.space_group_name_H-M   'P 1'
#
loop_
_entity.id
_entity.type
_entity.pdbx_description
1 polymer ?
#
loop_
_entity_poly.entity_id
_entity_poly.type
_entity_poly.pdbx_seq_one_letter_code
_entity_poly.pdbx_strand_id
1 'polypeptide(L)'
;MRAVLDRLDERLREGLIKPTGRAGKGISAVLTVLAFILLMMTRTLNLIADARMSVRIATAVCLALPLAVMLVFALRSEKSLLGTWGLCALCAAAMLARVSFIERSAGDYEYYLADWLQKLSAGSFADGMRQNIGEYNVLYQYILFIITRLPVPPLYAVKAVSFIGDAFLAGAAASLAEKDGKPSMAAFGAVLLLPTVVLNGGMFAQCDSLYAACALWGLALALREKPARAAVCFALSLAFKLQAVFMLPMVIVLWADKKLRLSDALVFVLTLALTALPALLGGKSLHALLSIYTAQTGLYTGLNYGAANFFALFNTNGLDVYAYGNFGMGLAFGVCALLAVSGVRHAEKMNRRMYLRYALLFPLMIVFCLPRMHERYFYLADAMAIAAAAEDRRMTPAAGLIALASLGSYWETALPLSACAWMMFAAGIWTIGHTQREESML
;
A
#
# COMPACT_ATOMS: atom_id res chain seq x y z
N MET A 1 -3.06 -50.85 -24.49
CA MET A 1 -2.17 -49.68 -24.25
C MET A 1 -2.84 -48.35 -24.59
N ARG A 2 -3.34 -48.15 -25.83
CA ARG A 2 -4.03 -46.89 -26.25
C ARG A 2 -5.21 -46.52 -25.36
N ALA A 3 -6.15 -47.42 -25.08
CA ALA A 3 -7.32 -47.19 -24.20
C ALA A 3 -6.98 -46.90 -22.72
N VAL A 4 -5.76 -47.29 -22.27
CA VAL A 4 -5.29 -46.93 -20.92
C VAL A 4 -4.71 -45.53 -20.93
N LEU A 5 -3.99 -45.15 -21.99
CA LEU A 5 -3.47 -43.80 -22.18
C LEU A 5 -4.59 -42.76 -22.36
N ASP A 6 -5.60 -43.11 -23.14
CA ASP A 6 -6.77 -42.26 -23.37
C ASP A 6 -7.54 -41.99 -22.04
N ARG A 7 -7.74 -43.03 -21.21
CA ARG A 7 -8.33 -42.89 -19.87
C ARG A 7 -7.46 -42.08 -18.91
N LEU A 8 -6.14 -42.21 -19.02
CA LEU A 8 -5.20 -41.44 -18.21
C LEU A 8 -5.22 -39.97 -18.62
N ASP A 9 -5.24 -39.70 -19.94
CA ASP A 9 -5.33 -38.33 -20.49
C ASP A 9 -6.62 -37.65 -20.07
N GLU A 10 -7.76 -38.35 -20.15
CA GLU A 10 -9.06 -37.83 -19.71
C GLU A 10 -9.09 -37.53 -18.20
N ARG A 11 -8.58 -38.41 -17.35
CA ARG A 11 -8.44 -38.18 -15.91
C ARG A 11 -7.50 -37.04 -15.56
N LEU A 12 -6.39 -36.88 -16.29
CA LEU A 12 -5.47 -35.75 -16.10
C LEU A 12 -6.13 -34.44 -16.50
N ARG A 13 -6.81 -34.37 -17.65
CA ARG A 13 -7.54 -33.19 -18.08
C ARG A 13 -8.66 -32.82 -17.11
N GLU A 14 -9.47 -33.79 -16.68
CA GLU A 14 -10.48 -33.55 -15.66
C GLU A 14 -9.88 -33.06 -14.35
N GLY A 15 -8.78 -33.63 -13.86
CA GLY A 15 -8.07 -33.22 -12.66
C GLY A 15 -7.52 -31.80 -12.74
N LEU A 16 -7.06 -31.37 -13.93
CA LEU A 16 -6.55 -30.02 -14.15
C LEU A 16 -7.66 -28.95 -14.18
N ILE A 17 -8.87 -29.33 -14.64
CA ILE A 17 -9.97 -28.39 -14.86
C ILE A 17 -10.88 -28.30 -13.62
N LYS A 18 -11.05 -29.38 -12.84
CA LYS A 18 -11.90 -29.42 -11.64
C LYS A 18 -11.42 -28.44 -10.55
N PRO A 19 -12.33 -27.87 -9.77
CA PRO A 19 -11.94 -27.01 -8.64
C PRO A 19 -11.02 -27.75 -7.66
N THR A 20 -9.90 -27.13 -7.33
CA THR A 20 -8.91 -27.68 -6.42
C THR A 20 -9.41 -27.60 -4.97
N GLY A 21 -9.50 -28.72 -4.28
CA GLY A 21 -9.86 -28.79 -2.88
C GLY A 21 -8.82 -28.13 -1.96
N ARG A 22 -9.20 -27.96 -0.68
CA ARG A 22 -8.31 -27.29 0.32
C ARG A 22 -6.93 -27.95 0.43
N ALA A 23 -6.85 -29.28 0.41
CA ALA A 23 -5.59 -30.01 0.47
C ALA A 23 -4.69 -29.70 -0.73
N GLY A 24 -5.21 -29.73 -1.96
CA GLY A 24 -4.45 -29.39 -3.16
C GLY A 24 -3.94 -27.96 -3.18
N LYS A 25 -4.75 -26.99 -2.72
CA LYS A 25 -4.31 -25.59 -2.54
C LYS A 25 -3.18 -25.49 -1.52
N GLY A 26 -3.32 -26.17 -0.37
CA GLY A 26 -2.30 -26.21 0.67
C GLY A 26 -0.99 -26.81 0.18
N ILE A 27 -1.04 -27.94 -0.52
CA ILE A 27 0.16 -28.59 -1.10
C ILE A 27 0.83 -27.66 -2.10
N SER A 28 0.08 -27.03 -3.02
CA SER A 28 0.63 -26.09 -4.00
C SER A 28 1.30 -24.89 -3.32
N ALA A 29 0.68 -24.33 -2.28
CA ALA A 29 1.28 -23.23 -1.50
C ALA A 29 2.58 -23.65 -0.81
N VAL A 30 2.58 -24.79 -0.11
CA VAL A 30 3.77 -25.33 0.59
C VAL A 30 4.90 -25.58 -0.40
N LEU A 31 4.63 -26.24 -1.53
CA LEU A 31 5.64 -26.49 -2.56
C LEU A 31 6.22 -25.19 -3.12
N THR A 32 5.38 -24.19 -3.35
CA THR A 32 5.82 -22.87 -3.85
C THR A 32 6.73 -22.16 -2.83
N VAL A 33 6.35 -22.17 -1.54
CA VAL A 33 7.17 -21.58 -0.47
C VAL A 33 8.48 -22.33 -0.29
N LEU A 34 8.46 -23.66 -0.29
CA LEU A 34 9.68 -24.48 -0.18
C LEU A 34 10.62 -24.27 -1.36
N ALA A 35 10.09 -24.23 -2.59
CA ALA A 35 10.89 -23.93 -3.78
C ALA A 35 11.52 -22.53 -3.70
N PHE A 36 10.79 -21.54 -3.19
CA PHE A 36 11.31 -20.20 -2.98
C PHE A 36 12.40 -20.16 -1.91
N ILE A 37 12.21 -20.84 -0.77
CA ILE A 37 13.25 -20.96 0.27
C ILE A 37 14.51 -21.61 -0.29
N LEU A 38 14.38 -22.72 -1.02
CA LEU A 38 15.51 -23.39 -1.67
C LEU A 38 16.23 -22.44 -2.65
N LEU A 39 15.48 -21.70 -3.45
CA LEU A 39 16.05 -20.70 -4.35
C LEU A 39 16.81 -19.60 -3.58
N MET A 40 16.30 -19.14 -2.46
CA MET A 40 16.98 -18.16 -1.62
C MET A 40 18.23 -18.73 -0.94
N MET A 41 18.21 -20.03 -0.59
CA MET A 41 19.36 -20.71 0.00
C MET A 41 20.47 -21.00 -1.01
N THR A 42 20.12 -21.30 -2.27
CA THR A 42 21.09 -21.59 -3.34
C THR A 42 21.65 -20.35 -4.00
N ARG A 43 20.82 -19.30 -4.14
CA ARG A 43 21.32 -17.97 -4.49
C ARG A 43 21.92 -17.36 -3.24
N THR A 44 23.21 -17.28 -3.20
CA THR A 44 23.95 -16.46 -2.26
C THR A 44 23.48 -15.02 -2.45
N LEU A 45 22.69 -14.55 -1.50
CA LEU A 45 22.50 -13.13 -1.31
C LEU A 45 23.89 -12.62 -0.87
N ASN A 46 24.50 -11.71 -1.62
CA ASN A 46 25.91 -11.33 -1.43
C ASN A 46 26.19 -10.85 0.00
N LEU A 47 25.26 -10.11 0.58
CA LEU A 47 25.38 -9.61 1.96
C LEU A 47 25.44 -10.69 3.05
N ILE A 48 25.05 -11.93 2.75
CA ILE A 48 25.03 -13.04 3.70
C ILE A 48 25.80 -14.27 3.20
N ALA A 49 26.59 -14.11 2.13
CA ALA A 49 27.34 -15.23 1.54
C ALA A 49 28.20 -15.94 2.58
N ASP A 50 28.90 -15.19 3.41
CA ASP A 50 29.80 -15.67 4.47
C ASP A 50 29.12 -15.83 5.83
N ALA A 51 27.80 -15.56 5.93
CA ALA A 51 27.08 -15.66 7.18
C ALA A 51 26.90 -17.12 7.62
N ARG A 52 26.76 -17.31 8.94
CA ARG A 52 26.44 -18.64 9.51
C ARG A 52 25.17 -19.20 8.89
N MET A 53 25.09 -20.53 8.75
CA MET A 53 23.94 -21.22 8.16
C MET A 53 22.62 -20.83 8.83
N SER A 54 22.60 -20.61 10.15
CA SER A 54 21.41 -20.17 10.89
C SER A 54 20.90 -18.81 10.42
N VAL A 55 21.78 -17.85 10.13
CA VAL A 55 21.41 -16.51 9.60
C VAL A 55 20.87 -16.65 8.18
N ARG A 56 21.48 -17.49 7.36
CA ARG A 56 21.02 -17.74 5.98
C ARG A 56 19.62 -18.36 5.97
N ILE A 57 19.37 -19.37 6.82
CA ILE A 57 18.03 -19.98 6.97
C ILE A 57 17.03 -18.95 7.48
N ALA A 58 17.35 -18.21 8.54
CA ALA A 58 16.46 -17.19 9.08
C ALA A 58 16.10 -16.13 8.03
N THR A 59 17.07 -15.72 7.20
CA THR A 59 16.85 -14.76 6.12
C THR A 59 15.96 -15.34 5.03
N ALA A 60 16.20 -16.57 4.58
CA ALA A 60 15.36 -17.23 3.58
C ALA A 60 13.90 -17.39 4.07
N VAL A 61 13.71 -17.77 5.33
CA VAL A 61 12.38 -17.88 5.96
C VAL A 61 11.73 -16.49 6.07
N CYS A 62 12.46 -15.48 6.51
CA CYS A 62 11.95 -14.09 6.58
C CYS A 62 11.45 -13.59 5.22
N LEU A 63 12.21 -13.86 4.13
CA LEU A 63 11.82 -13.48 2.78
C LEU A 63 10.69 -14.36 2.20
N ALA A 64 10.47 -15.55 2.75
CA ALA A 64 9.37 -16.43 2.34
C ALA A 64 8.03 -16.05 3.01
N LEU A 65 8.03 -15.33 4.13
CA LEU A 65 6.80 -14.91 4.83
C LEU A 65 5.89 -14.05 3.94
N PRO A 66 6.38 -13.01 3.24
CA PRO A 66 5.54 -12.24 2.31
C PRO A 66 4.89 -13.11 1.23
N LEU A 67 5.65 -14.06 0.66
CA LEU A 67 5.11 -15.00 -0.33
C LEU A 67 3.99 -15.86 0.27
N ALA A 68 4.16 -16.36 1.48
CA ALA A 68 3.11 -17.12 2.17
C ALA A 68 1.85 -16.28 2.38
N VAL A 69 1.99 -15.00 2.77
CA VAL A 69 0.85 -14.07 2.91
C VAL A 69 0.17 -13.81 1.57
N MET A 70 0.94 -13.60 0.48
CA MET A 70 0.38 -13.46 -0.87
C MET A 70 -0.45 -14.69 -1.27
N LEU A 71 0.08 -15.90 -1.01
CA LEU A 71 -0.61 -17.16 -1.30
C LEU A 71 -1.88 -17.33 -0.46
N VAL A 72 -1.89 -16.90 0.80
CA VAL A 72 -3.13 -16.91 1.63
C VAL A 72 -4.24 -16.08 0.99
N PHE A 73 -3.93 -14.91 0.43
CA PHE A 73 -4.94 -14.10 -0.27
C PHE A 73 -5.33 -14.72 -1.62
N ALA A 74 -4.36 -15.13 -2.44
CA ALA A 74 -4.58 -15.66 -3.77
C ALA A 74 -5.44 -16.94 -3.75
N LEU A 75 -5.19 -17.84 -2.81
CA LEU A 75 -5.83 -19.16 -2.76
C LEU A 75 -7.18 -19.17 -2.02
N ARG A 76 -7.68 -18.01 -1.57
CA ARG A 76 -9.07 -17.87 -1.11
C ARG A 76 -10.07 -18.04 -2.25
N SER A 77 -9.67 -17.73 -3.49
CA SER A 77 -10.56 -17.93 -4.64
C SER A 77 -10.65 -19.41 -5.02
N GLU A 78 -11.82 -19.85 -5.47
CA GLU A 78 -12.01 -21.18 -6.02
C GLU A 78 -11.50 -21.23 -7.46
N LYS A 79 -10.47 -22.03 -7.71
CA LYS A 79 -9.85 -22.21 -9.02
C LYS A 79 -9.59 -23.69 -9.27
N SER A 80 -9.51 -24.05 -10.53
CA SER A 80 -8.98 -25.34 -10.97
C SER A 80 -7.52 -25.51 -10.51
N LEU A 81 -6.99 -26.71 -10.62
CA LEU A 81 -5.58 -26.97 -10.28
C LEU A 81 -4.63 -26.08 -11.12
N LEU A 82 -4.89 -25.95 -12.40
CA LEU A 82 -4.14 -25.06 -13.29
C LEU A 82 -4.24 -23.60 -12.86
N GLY A 83 -5.44 -23.11 -12.51
CA GLY A 83 -5.65 -21.76 -12.00
C GLY A 83 -4.97 -21.53 -10.64
N THR A 84 -4.92 -22.55 -9.78
CA THR A 84 -4.18 -22.52 -8.50
C THR A 84 -2.68 -22.37 -8.74
N TRP A 85 -2.11 -23.15 -9.65
CA TRP A 85 -0.69 -23.03 -10.03
C TRP A 85 -0.39 -21.69 -10.69
N GLY A 86 -1.30 -21.17 -11.53
CA GLY A 86 -1.18 -19.81 -12.09
C GLY A 86 -1.10 -18.73 -11.02
N LEU A 87 -1.92 -18.81 -9.97
CA LEU A 87 -1.86 -17.89 -8.84
C LEU A 87 -0.58 -18.07 -8.01
N CYS A 88 -0.11 -19.31 -7.81
CA CYS A 88 1.18 -19.58 -7.16
C CYS A 88 2.34 -18.97 -7.97
N ALA A 89 2.34 -19.15 -9.28
CA ALA A 89 3.35 -18.59 -10.18
C ALA A 89 3.33 -17.06 -10.18
N LEU A 90 2.14 -16.45 -10.18
CA LEU A 90 1.98 -15.00 -10.05
C LEU A 90 2.59 -14.46 -8.75
N CYS A 91 2.27 -15.09 -7.61
CA CYS A 91 2.83 -14.68 -6.31
C CYS A 91 4.35 -14.86 -6.26
N ALA A 92 4.86 -15.98 -6.80
CA ALA A 92 6.29 -16.22 -6.89
C ALA A 92 6.99 -15.18 -7.79
N ALA A 93 6.43 -14.87 -8.96
CA ALA A 93 6.96 -13.85 -9.85
C ALA A 93 6.96 -12.47 -9.20
N ALA A 94 5.88 -12.09 -8.52
CA ALA A 94 5.78 -10.83 -7.77
C ALA A 94 6.82 -10.76 -6.65
N MET A 95 7.09 -11.87 -5.97
CA MET A 95 8.12 -11.94 -4.94
C MET A 95 9.53 -11.87 -5.53
N LEU A 96 9.78 -12.57 -6.65
CA LEU A 96 11.07 -12.52 -7.36
C LEU A 96 11.39 -11.12 -7.88
N ALA A 97 10.40 -10.41 -8.40
CA ALA A 97 10.56 -9.01 -8.80
C ALA A 97 11.03 -8.12 -7.63
N ARG A 98 10.53 -8.35 -6.42
CA ARG A 98 10.96 -7.64 -5.20
C ARG A 98 12.35 -8.02 -4.74
N VAL A 99 12.64 -9.32 -4.73
CA VAL A 99 13.95 -9.85 -4.31
C VAL A 99 15.06 -9.44 -5.27
N SER A 100 14.75 -9.11 -6.54
CA SER A 100 15.76 -8.57 -7.46
C SER A 100 16.38 -7.24 -6.99
N PHE A 101 15.68 -6.52 -6.13
CA PHE A 101 16.15 -5.27 -5.50
C PHE A 101 16.57 -5.44 -4.03
N ILE A 102 16.62 -6.67 -3.50
CA ILE A 102 16.73 -6.89 -2.04
C ILE A 102 18.00 -6.29 -1.43
N GLU A 103 19.10 -6.32 -2.15
CA GLU A 103 20.41 -5.80 -1.70
C GLU A 103 20.59 -4.30 -1.98
N ARG A 104 19.71 -3.70 -2.79
CA ARG A 104 19.80 -2.28 -3.10
C ARG A 104 19.23 -1.47 -1.96
N SER A 105 19.95 -0.47 -1.53
CA SER A 105 19.47 0.59 -0.64
C SER A 105 19.44 1.91 -1.41
N ALA A 106 18.57 2.81 -1.05
CA ALA A 106 18.48 4.13 -1.64
C ALA A 106 17.99 5.13 -0.60
N GLY A 107 18.44 6.36 -0.73
CA GLY A 107 17.96 7.56 -0.07
C GLY A 107 17.54 7.38 1.40
N ASP A 108 16.24 7.26 1.61
CA ASP A 108 15.66 7.24 2.96
C ASP A 108 16.19 6.11 3.86
N TYR A 109 16.55 4.94 3.29
CA TYR A 109 17.13 3.88 4.10
C TYR A 109 18.54 4.28 4.59
N GLU A 110 19.37 4.81 3.70
CA GLU A 110 20.77 5.15 4.01
C GLU A 110 20.87 6.37 4.92
N TYR A 111 20.04 7.40 4.66
CA TYR A 111 20.08 8.65 5.41
C TYR A 111 19.31 8.59 6.75
N TYR A 112 18.30 7.73 6.87
CA TYR A 112 17.41 7.76 8.03
C TYR A 112 17.23 6.39 8.69
N LEU A 113 16.74 5.37 7.96
CA LEU A 113 16.35 4.11 8.59
C LEU A 113 17.54 3.35 9.20
N ALA A 114 18.71 3.39 8.57
CA ALA A 114 19.91 2.73 9.09
C ALA A 114 20.33 3.29 10.47
N ASP A 115 20.31 4.62 10.62
CA ASP A 115 20.56 5.29 11.90
C ASP A 115 19.50 4.95 12.95
N TRP A 116 18.21 4.94 12.56
CA TRP A 116 17.13 4.57 13.48
C TRP A 116 17.24 3.13 13.97
N LEU A 117 17.57 2.19 13.08
CA LEU A 117 17.80 0.79 13.43
C LEU A 117 19.00 0.65 14.37
N GLN A 118 20.08 1.39 14.11
CA GLN A 118 21.25 1.40 14.99
C GLN A 118 20.89 1.91 16.39
N LYS A 119 20.18 3.02 16.51
CA LYS A 119 19.72 3.58 17.80
C LYS A 119 18.80 2.59 18.54
N LEU A 120 17.87 1.95 17.84
CA LEU A 120 16.96 0.95 18.42
C LEU A 120 17.67 -0.35 18.84
N SER A 121 18.79 -0.69 18.21
CA SER A 121 19.57 -1.88 18.55
C SER A 121 20.37 -1.73 19.86
N ALA A 122 20.72 -0.51 20.23
CA ALA A 122 21.68 -0.22 21.30
C ALA A 122 21.12 -0.41 22.73
N GLY A 123 19.78 -0.50 22.91
CA GLY A 123 19.19 -0.54 24.24
C GLY A 123 17.97 -1.45 24.36
N SER A 124 17.29 -1.35 25.51
CA SER A 124 16.01 -2.01 25.77
C SER A 124 14.88 -1.37 24.95
N PHE A 125 13.69 -2.00 24.94
CA PHE A 125 12.49 -1.41 24.35
C PHE A 125 12.18 -0.03 24.93
N ALA A 126 12.26 0.11 26.26
CA ALA A 126 12.02 1.38 26.94
C ALA A 126 13.02 2.46 26.51
N ASP A 127 14.30 2.12 26.37
CA ASP A 127 15.32 3.07 25.92
C ASP A 127 15.08 3.54 24.47
N GLY A 128 14.67 2.61 23.61
CA GLY A 128 14.28 2.95 22.23
C GLY A 128 13.04 3.84 22.17
N MET A 129 12.05 3.58 23.02
CA MET A 129 10.80 4.35 23.01
C MET A 129 10.95 5.75 23.63
N ARG A 130 11.81 5.94 24.62
CA ARG A 130 12.12 7.27 25.20
C ARG A 130 12.75 8.23 24.20
N GLN A 131 13.49 7.71 23.23
CA GLN A 131 14.13 8.51 22.20
C GLN A 131 13.11 8.96 21.14
N ASN A 132 13.27 10.17 20.62
CA ASN A 132 12.59 10.60 19.42
C ASN A 132 13.38 10.08 18.20
N ILE A 133 13.01 8.87 17.76
CA ILE A 133 13.66 8.21 16.64
C ILE A 133 12.82 8.44 15.40
N GLY A 134 13.31 9.31 14.53
CA GLY A 134 12.70 9.59 13.24
C GLY A 134 11.33 10.27 13.33
N GLU A 135 10.69 10.38 12.20
CA GLU A 135 9.44 11.11 11.99
C GLU A 135 8.24 10.18 11.80
N TYR A 136 8.47 8.87 11.87
CA TYR A 136 7.39 7.90 11.76
C TYR A 136 6.71 7.69 13.10
N ASN A 137 5.41 7.38 13.03
CA ASN A 137 4.62 7.09 14.22
C ASN A 137 5.11 5.81 14.92
N VAL A 138 4.81 5.70 16.21
CA VAL A 138 5.36 4.66 17.09
C VAL A 138 5.06 3.23 16.64
N LEU A 139 3.95 2.99 15.94
CA LEU A 139 3.61 1.66 15.46
C LEU A 139 4.68 1.09 14.51
N TYR A 140 5.26 1.92 13.64
CA TYR A 140 6.39 1.51 12.81
C TYR A 140 7.68 1.38 13.61
N GLN A 141 7.91 2.21 14.63
CA GLN A 141 9.07 2.09 15.51
C GLN A 141 9.09 0.75 16.27
N TYR A 142 7.92 0.19 16.65
CA TYR A 142 7.85 -1.16 17.22
C TYR A 142 8.32 -2.23 16.26
N ILE A 143 7.91 -2.14 14.99
CA ILE A 143 8.36 -3.07 13.95
C ILE A 143 9.88 -2.97 13.77
N LEU A 144 10.42 -1.75 13.68
CA LEU A 144 11.85 -1.54 13.58
C LEU A 144 12.61 -2.11 14.79
N PHE A 145 12.08 -1.91 16.00
CA PHE A 145 12.67 -2.50 17.20
C PHE A 145 12.71 -4.03 17.13
N ILE A 146 11.62 -4.67 16.73
CA ILE A 146 11.57 -6.13 16.55
C ILE A 146 12.59 -6.59 15.51
N ILE A 147 12.70 -5.87 14.39
CA ILE A 147 13.67 -6.16 13.33
C ILE A 147 15.11 -6.19 13.89
N THR A 148 15.46 -5.28 14.78
CA THR A 148 16.82 -5.26 15.37
C THR A 148 17.15 -6.47 16.24
N ARG A 149 16.16 -7.30 16.60
CA ARG A 149 16.33 -8.51 17.42
C ARG A 149 16.34 -9.80 16.58
N LEU A 150 16.09 -9.70 15.28
CA LEU A 150 16.09 -10.85 14.40
C LEU A 150 17.50 -11.17 13.91
N PRO A 151 17.87 -12.45 13.76
CA PRO A 151 19.15 -12.87 13.15
C PRO A 151 19.07 -12.76 11.61
N VAL A 152 18.68 -11.59 11.11
CA VAL A 152 18.48 -11.29 9.69
C VAL A 152 19.06 -9.91 9.43
N PRO A 153 19.74 -9.67 8.30
CA PRO A 153 20.18 -8.32 7.95
C PRO A 153 19.01 -7.33 7.99
N PRO A 154 19.13 -6.20 8.71
CA PRO A 154 18.01 -5.28 8.93
C PRO A 154 17.35 -4.79 7.64
N LEU A 155 18.14 -4.51 6.59
CA LEU A 155 17.63 -4.11 5.27
C LEU A 155 16.62 -5.14 4.71
N TYR A 156 16.94 -6.44 4.81
CA TYR A 156 16.06 -7.49 4.29
C TYR A 156 14.79 -7.62 5.11
N ALA A 157 14.90 -7.50 6.44
CA ALA A 157 13.74 -7.57 7.32
C ALA A 157 12.80 -6.38 7.14
N VAL A 158 13.31 -5.15 6.98
CA VAL A 158 12.53 -3.95 6.65
C VAL A 158 11.76 -4.16 5.34
N LYS A 159 12.44 -4.64 4.30
CA LYS A 159 11.80 -4.91 3.00
C LYS A 159 10.78 -6.04 3.08
N ALA A 160 11.04 -7.10 3.82
CA ALA A 160 10.08 -8.18 4.02
C ALA A 160 8.78 -7.68 4.68
N VAL A 161 8.87 -6.77 5.64
CA VAL A 161 7.69 -6.11 6.25
C VAL A 161 6.91 -5.32 5.21
N SER A 162 7.58 -4.55 4.35
CA SER A 162 6.93 -3.82 3.26
C SER A 162 6.25 -4.77 2.27
N PHE A 163 6.88 -5.89 1.91
CA PHE A 163 6.29 -6.90 1.02
C PHE A 163 5.07 -7.60 1.64
N ILE A 164 5.03 -7.77 2.96
CA ILE A 164 3.82 -8.21 3.68
C ILE A 164 2.72 -7.16 3.51
N GLY A 165 3.05 -5.88 3.70
CA GLY A 165 2.14 -4.75 3.46
C GLY A 165 1.58 -4.75 2.04
N ASP A 166 2.42 -5.01 1.02
CA ASP A 166 2.00 -5.11 -0.39
C ASP A 166 0.97 -6.23 -0.60
N ALA A 167 1.15 -7.39 0.07
CA ALA A 167 0.18 -8.49 -0.01
C ALA A 167 -1.18 -8.09 0.59
N PHE A 168 -1.18 -7.40 1.73
CA PHE A 168 -2.41 -6.85 2.32
C PHE A 168 -3.05 -5.78 1.45
N LEU A 169 -2.26 -4.90 0.83
CA LEU A 169 -2.72 -3.88 -0.10
C LEU A 169 -3.39 -4.50 -1.33
N ALA A 170 -2.75 -5.49 -1.94
CA ALA A 170 -3.31 -6.22 -3.07
C ALA A 170 -4.60 -6.97 -2.70
N GLY A 171 -4.64 -7.58 -1.50
CA GLY A 171 -5.83 -8.21 -0.95
C GLY A 171 -6.98 -7.23 -0.75
N ALA A 172 -6.70 -6.02 -0.29
CA ALA A 172 -7.69 -4.95 -0.12
C ALA A 172 -8.23 -4.47 -1.47
N ALA A 173 -7.36 -4.20 -2.45
CA ALA A 173 -7.76 -3.80 -3.79
C ALA A 173 -8.63 -4.87 -4.48
N ALA A 174 -8.25 -6.14 -4.35
CA ALA A 174 -9.05 -7.27 -4.84
C ALA A 174 -10.44 -7.33 -4.18
N SER A 175 -10.50 -7.03 -2.89
CA SER A 175 -11.73 -6.99 -2.09
C SER A 175 -12.64 -5.83 -2.46
N LEU A 176 -12.08 -4.68 -2.84
CA LEU A 176 -12.81 -3.51 -3.32
C LEU A 176 -13.41 -3.72 -4.71
N ALA A 177 -12.73 -4.48 -5.56
CA ALA A 177 -13.17 -4.82 -6.92
C ALA A 177 -13.79 -6.24 -6.98
N GLU A 178 -14.51 -6.66 -5.94
CA GLU A 178 -15.15 -7.98 -5.92
C GLU A 178 -16.38 -8.03 -6.85
N LYS A 179 -16.56 -9.19 -7.49
CA LYS A 179 -17.73 -9.51 -8.29
C LYS A 179 -18.37 -10.79 -7.76
N ASP A 180 -19.68 -10.78 -7.60
CA ASP A 180 -20.46 -11.91 -7.08
C ASP A 180 -19.89 -12.45 -5.75
N GLY A 181 -19.47 -11.56 -4.87
CA GLY A 181 -18.87 -11.90 -3.57
C GLY A 181 -17.45 -12.50 -3.65
N LYS A 182 -16.82 -12.53 -4.84
CA LYS A 182 -15.47 -13.06 -5.06
C LYS A 182 -14.46 -11.93 -5.32
N PRO A 183 -13.33 -11.90 -4.59
CA PRO A 183 -12.29 -10.90 -4.81
C PRO A 183 -11.72 -10.96 -6.23
N SER A 184 -11.40 -9.81 -6.81
CA SER A 184 -10.80 -9.70 -8.15
C SER A 184 -9.33 -10.13 -8.13
N MET A 185 -9.01 -11.31 -8.64
CA MET A 185 -7.60 -11.76 -8.75
C MET A 185 -6.82 -10.96 -9.80
N ALA A 186 -7.50 -10.30 -10.74
CA ALA A 186 -6.87 -9.35 -11.66
C ALA A 186 -6.37 -8.09 -10.92
N ALA A 187 -7.21 -7.52 -10.03
CA ALA A 187 -6.78 -6.40 -9.18
C ALA A 187 -5.65 -6.81 -8.24
N PHE A 188 -5.76 -8.01 -7.62
CA PHE A 188 -4.71 -8.56 -6.78
C PHE A 188 -3.35 -8.63 -7.49
N GLY A 189 -3.32 -9.28 -8.66
CA GLY A 189 -2.10 -9.42 -9.45
C GLY A 189 -1.58 -8.08 -9.97
N ALA A 190 -2.47 -7.20 -10.43
CA ALA A 190 -2.10 -5.89 -10.95
C ALA A 190 -1.44 -5.01 -9.86
N VAL A 191 -1.95 -5.01 -8.63
CA VAL A 191 -1.31 -4.28 -7.51
C VAL A 191 0.02 -4.91 -7.13
N LEU A 192 0.11 -6.26 -7.04
CA LEU A 192 1.37 -6.92 -6.73
C LEU A 192 2.47 -6.64 -7.76
N LEU A 193 2.11 -6.50 -9.03
CA LEU A 193 3.07 -6.27 -10.12
C LEU A 193 3.18 -4.80 -10.51
N LEU A 194 2.44 -3.89 -9.84
CA LEU A 194 2.53 -2.46 -10.13
C LEU A 194 3.96 -1.97 -9.84
N PRO A 195 4.66 -1.36 -10.81
CA PRO A 195 6.07 -0.99 -10.65
C PRO A 195 6.33 -0.11 -9.44
N THR A 196 5.45 0.85 -9.14
CA THR A 196 5.58 1.74 -7.98
C THR A 196 5.46 0.98 -6.66
N VAL A 197 4.61 -0.05 -6.59
CA VAL A 197 4.50 -0.93 -5.41
C VAL A 197 5.76 -1.79 -5.24
N VAL A 198 6.28 -2.35 -6.33
CA VAL A 198 7.52 -3.14 -6.30
C VAL A 198 8.72 -2.31 -5.90
N LEU A 199 8.86 -1.10 -6.47
CA LEU A 199 9.99 -0.21 -6.20
C LEU A 199 9.94 0.40 -4.80
N ASN A 200 8.75 0.79 -4.32
CA ASN A 200 8.58 1.41 -3.00
C ASN A 200 9.15 0.52 -1.88
N GLY A 201 8.72 -0.73 -1.78
CA GLY A 201 9.26 -1.66 -0.81
C GLY A 201 10.61 -2.27 -1.21
N GLY A 202 10.78 -2.62 -2.50
CA GLY A 202 11.94 -3.37 -3.00
C GLY A 202 13.20 -2.53 -3.12
N MET A 203 13.13 -1.37 -3.74
CA MET A 203 14.27 -0.49 -3.97
C MET A 203 14.45 0.52 -2.82
N PHE A 204 13.38 1.22 -2.44
CA PHE A 204 13.45 2.32 -1.48
C PHE A 204 13.26 1.89 -0.02
N ALA A 205 12.94 0.62 0.25
CA ALA A 205 12.69 0.08 1.60
C ALA A 205 11.63 0.88 2.39
N GLN A 206 10.64 1.45 1.68
CA GLN A 206 9.56 2.25 2.25
C GLN A 206 8.43 1.38 2.79
N CYS A 207 7.69 1.90 3.77
CA CYS A 207 6.58 1.20 4.42
C CYS A 207 5.19 1.71 3.98
N ASP A 208 5.09 2.38 2.83
CA ASP A 208 3.84 3.01 2.38
C ASP A 208 2.70 2.00 2.21
N SER A 209 3.02 0.76 1.88
CA SER A 209 2.05 -0.33 1.79
C SER A 209 1.30 -0.60 3.09
N LEU A 210 1.89 -0.37 4.26
CA LEU A 210 1.24 -0.64 5.54
C LEU A 210 0.06 0.31 5.78
N TYR A 211 0.27 1.64 5.64
CA TYR A 211 -0.81 2.60 5.83
C TYR A 211 -1.86 2.49 4.73
N ALA A 212 -1.41 2.32 3.47
CA ALA A 212 -2.31 2.24 2.33
C ALA A 212 -3.18 0.97 2.38
N ALA A 213 -2.62 -0.18 2.77
CA ALA A 213 -3.38 -1.41 2.98
C ALA A 213 -4.47 -1.21 4.04
N CYS A 214 -4.11 -0.60 5.19
CA CYS A 214 -5.07 -0.31 6.24
C CYS A 214 -6.17 0.64 5.75
N ALA A 215 -5.85 1.70 4.99
CA ALA A 215 -6.84 2.62 4.42
C ALA A 215 -7.82 1.90 3.48
N LEU A 216 -7.31 1.08 2.54
CA LEU A 216 -8.13 0.33 1.61
C LEU A 216 -8.99 -0.74 2.29
N TRP A 217 -8.45 -1.45 3.31
CA TRP A 217 -9.25 -2.37 4.12
C TRP A 217 -10.33 -1.64 4.91
N GLY A 218 -10.04 -0.44 5.43
CA GLY A 218 -11.04 0.42 6.08
C GLY A 218 -12.20 0.72 5.14
N LEU A 219 -11.93 1.14 3.91
CA LEU A 219 -12.95 1.35 2.88
C LEU A 219 -13.72 0.06 2.56
N ALA A 220 -13.01 -1.05 2.30
CA ALA A 220 -13.65 -2.33 1.97
C ALA A 220 -14.57 -2.84 3.08
N LEU A 221 -14.20 -2.65 4.35
CA LEU A 221 -15.00 -3.05 5.50
C LEU A 221 -16.19 -2.12 5.73
N ALA A 222 -16.05 -0.82 5.49
CA ALA A 222 -17.16 0.13 5.54
C ALA A 222 -18.23 -0.21 4.48
N LEU A 223 -17.80 -0.48 3.24
CA LEU A 223 -18.70 -0.89 2.15
C LEU A 223 -19.38 -2.27 2.41
N ARG A 224 -18.81 -3.09 3.29
CA ARG A 224 -19.39 -4.37 3.75
C ARG A 224 -20.16 -4.24 5.06
N GLU A 225 -20.52 -3.02 5.46
CA GLU A 225 -21.33 -2.75 6.66
C GLU A 225 -20.66 -3.28 7.96
N LYS A 226 -19.33 -3.15 8.05
CA LYS A 226 -18.53 -3.49 9.23
C LYS A 226 -17.84 -2.24 9.81
N PRO A 227 -18.62 -1.23 10.28
CA PRO A 227 -18.12 0.10 10.59
C PRO A 227 -17.05 0.10 11.69
N ALA A 228 -17.22 -0.65 12.77
CA ALA A 228 -16.22 -0.69 13.85
C ALA A 228 -14.87 -1.25 13.37
N ARG A 229 -14.89 -2.30 12.52
CA ARG A 229 -13.65 -2.85 11.93
C ARG A 229 -13.02 -1.88 10.94
N ALA A 230 -13.84 -1.14 10.19
CA ALA A 230 -13.36 -0.07 9.31
C ALA A 230 -12.66 1.03 10.11
N ALA A 231 -13.24 1.46 11.23
CA ALA A 231 -12.64 2.45 12.13
C ALA A 231 -11.28 1.99 12.68
N VAL A 232 -11.15 0.72 13.09
CA VAL A 232 -9.86 0.13 13.48
C VAL A 232 -8.84 0.24 12.34
N CYS A 233 -9.23 -0.12 11.11
CA CYS A 233 -8.32 -0.05 9.97
C CYS A 233 -7.89 1.39 9.64
N PHE A 234 -8.80 2.36 9.67
CA PHE A 234 -8.46 3.77 9.47
C PHE A 234 -7.55 4.31 10.58
N ALA A 235 -7.77 3.90 11.83
CA ALA A 235 -6.90 4.26 12.94
C ALA A 235 -5.49 3.66 12.77
N LEU A 236 -5.38 2.39 12.41
CA LEU A 236 -4.09 1.75 12.12
C LEU A 236 -3.37 2.42 10.94
N SER A 237 -4.11 2.82 9.90
CA SER A 237 -3.55 3.58 8.78
C SER A 237 -2.87 4.86 9.27
N LEU A 238 -3.54 5.65 10.10
CA LEU A 238 -2.98 6.88 10.69
C LEU A 238 -1.85 6.57 11.69
N ALA A 239 -1.97 5.48 12.45
CA ALA A 239 -0.92 5.04 13.39
C ALA A 239 0.37 4.59 12.67
N PHE A 240 0.31 4.21 11.40
CA PHE A 240 1.49 3.95 10.58
C PHE A 240 2.08 5.24 9.97
N LYS A 241 1.25 6.07 9.33
CA LYS A 241 1.76 7.22 8.56
C LYS A 241 0.73 8.33 8.44
N LEU A 242 1.18 9.60 8.52
CA LEU A 242 0.31 10.77 8.43
C LEU A 242 -0.45 10.85 7.09
N GLN A 243 0.11 10.33 5.99
CA GLN A 243 -0.53 10.31 4.68
C GLN A 243 -1.91 9.61 4.66
N ALA A 244 -2.24 8.85 5.71
CA ALA A 244 -3.59 8.33 5.91
C ALA A 244 -4.68 9.42 5.91
N VAL A 245 -4.34 10.67 6.24
CA VAL A 245 -5.27 11.82 6.21
C VAL A 245 -5.81 12.11 4.81
N PHE A 246 -5.15 11.65 3.75
CA PHE A 246 -5.66 11.79 2.37
C PHE A 246 -6.98 11.03 2.14
N MET A 247 -7.31 10.05 3.01
CA MET A 247 -8.60 9.36 3.02
C MET A 247 -9.65 10.01 3.91
N LEU A 248 -9.31 11.03 4.70
CA LEU A 248 -10.25 11.67 5.64
C LEU A 248 -11.52 12.19 4.95
N PRO A 249 -11.47 12.85 3.77
CA PRO A 249 -12.68 13.29 3.11
C PRO A 249 -13.60 12.13 2.71
N MET A 250 -13.04 10.98 2.35
CA MET A 250 -13.82 9.77 2.07
C MET A 250 -14.53 9.24 3.33
N VAL A 251 -13.90 9.35 4.50
CA VAL A 251 -14.54 8.98 5.79
C VAL A 251 -15.77 9.84 6.04
N ILE A 252 -15.75 11.12 5.68
CA ILE A 252 -16.91 12.02 5.78
C ILE A 252 -18.05 11.56 4.85
N VAL A 253 -17.73 11.18 3.62
CA VAL A 253 -18.71 10.65 2.66
C VAL A 253 -19.33 9.34 3.18
N LEU A 254 -18.51 8.42 3.71
CA LEU A 254 -18.99 7.16 4.31
C LEU A 254 -19.86 7.39 5.55
N TRP A 255 -19.57 8.42 6.34
CA TRP A 255 -20.41 8.80 7.46
C TRP A 255 -21.75 9.36 6.99
N ALA A 256 -21.76 10.21 5.97
CA ALA A 256 -23.00 10.75 5.39
C ALA A 256 -23.92 9.67 4.82
N ASP A 257 -23.34 8.57 4.26
CA ASP A 257 -24.11 7.38 3.82
C ASP A 257 -24.38 6.37 4.95
N LYS A 258 -24.13 6.72 6.19
CA LYS A 258 -24.37 5.82 7.34
C LYS A 258 -23.55 4.51 7.32
N LYS A 259 -22.53 4.41 6.43
CA LYS A 259 -21.56 3.31 6.40
C LYS A 259 -20.59 3.36 7.57
N LEU A 260 -20.43 4.54 8.16
CA LEU A 260 -19.76 4.79 9.43
C LEU A 260 -20.71 5.54 10.36
N ARG A 261 -20.57 5.33 11.66
CA ARG A 261 -21.38 5.98 12.71
C ARG A 261 -20.48 6.89 13.55
N LEU A 262 -21.05 7.88 14.21
CA LEU A 262 -20.29 8.73 15.13
C LEU A 262 -19.68 7.92 16.29
N SER A 263 -20.35 6.85 16.73
CA SER A 263 -19.81 5.91 17.73
C SER A 263 -18.53 5.19 17.29
N ASP A 264 -18.31 5.04 15.98
CA ASP A 264 -17.09 4.41 15.46
C ASP A 264 -15.86 5.33 15.59
N ALA A 265 -16.08 6.65 15.79
CA ALA A 265 -15.01 7.58 16.16
C ALA A 265 -14.38 7.22 17.51
N LEU A 266 -15.18 6.70 18.45
CA LEU A 266 -14.64 6.19 19.71
C LEU A 266 -13.74 4.96 19.50
N VAL A 267 -14.14 4.04 18.62
CA VAL A 267 -13.31 2.87 18.24
C VAL A 267 -12.00 3.32 17.61
N PHE A 268 -12.06 4.33 16.72
CA PHE A 268 -10.88 4.94 16.10
C PHE A 268 -9.92 5.50 17.16
N VAL A 269 -10.41 6.34 18.07
CA VAL A 269 -9.59 6.96 19.12
C VAL A 269 -9.01 5.92 20.08
N LEU A 270 -9.83 4.93 20.52
CA LEU A 270 -9.36 3.84 21.36
C LEU A 270 -8.27 3.00 20.67
N THR A 271 -8.40 2.75 19.39
CA THR A 271 -7.35 2.05 18.61
C THR A 271 -6.06 2.85 18.58
N LEU A 272 -6.10 4.16 18.33
CA LEU A 272 -4.91 5.02 18.40
C LEU A 272 -4.29 5.01 19.81
N ALA A 273 -5.10 5.11 20.85
CA ALA A 273 -4.63 5.07 22.24
C ALA A 273 -3.95 3.73 22.55
N LEU A 274 -4.53 2.61 22.13
CA LEU A 274 -3.94 1.27 22.30
C LEU A 274 -2.64 1.12 21.52
N THR A 275 -2.51 1.67 20.32
CA THR A 275 -1.24 1.64 19.58
C THR A 275 -0.17 2.52 20.23
N ALA A 276 -0.54 3.60 20.89
CA ALA A 276 0.39 4.47 21.63
C ALA A 276 0.83 3.91 22.98
N LEU A 277 0.00 3.06 23.61
CA LEU A 277 0.19 2.57 24.98
C LEU A 277 1.56 1.92 25.23
N PRO A 278 2.10 1.03 24.37
CA PRO A 278 3.43 0.44 24.63
C PRO A 278 4.54 1.49 24.69
N ALA A 279 4.48 2.54 23.86
CA ALA A 279 5.47 3.61 23.88
C ALA A 279 5.36 4.47 25.15
N LEU A 280 4.13 4.77 25.58
CA LEU A 280 3.88 5.48 26.85
C LEU A 280 4.41 4.69 28.03
N LEU A 281 4.14 3.38 28.10
CA LEU A 281 4.68 2.49 29.13
C LEU A 281 6.22 2.37 29.04
N GLY A 282 6.79 2.48 27.86
CA GLY A 282 8.24 2.56 27.63
C GLY A 282 8.86 3.90 28.05
N GLY A 283 8.05 4.89 28.43
CA GLY A 283 8.50 6.19 28.94
C GLY A 283 8.53 7.32 27.91
N LYS A 284 7.92 7.13 26.72
CA LYS A 284 7.70 8.22 25.74
C LYS A 284 6.64 9.19 26.28
N SER A 285 6.89 10.49 26.22
CA SER A 285 5.90 11.48 26.66
C SER A 285 4.73 11.60 25.68
N LEU A 286 3.53 11.93 26.20
CA LEU A 286 2.36 12.19 25.35
C LEU A 286 2.62 13.36 24.38
N HIS A 287 3.35 14.40 24.83
CA HIS A 287 3.75 15.51 23.96
C HIS A 287 4.59 15.01 22.76
N ALA A 288 5.58 14.16 22.99
CA ALA A 288 6.41 13.58 21.91
C ALA A 288 5.58 12.75 20.92
N LEU A 289 4.57 12.02 21.41
CA LEU A 289 3.65 11.25 20.53
C LEU A 289 2.79 12.15 19.64
N LEU A 290 2.26 13.24 20.20
CA LEU A 290 1.38 14.15 19.45
C LEU A 290 2.18 15.06 18.53
N SER A 291 3.38 15.50 18.93
CA SER A 291 4.24 16.38 18.13
C SER A 291 4.78 15.72 16.85
N ILE A 292 4.80 14.39 16.75
CA ILE A 292 5.17 13.69 15.50
C ILE A 292 4.29 14.16 14.33
N TYR A 293 2.98 14.33 14.55
CA TYR A 293 2.04 14.75 13.49
C TYR A 293 2.25 16.19 13.03
N THR A 294 2.66 17.09 13.93
CA THR A 294 2.91 18.51 13.60
C THR A 294 4.33 18.73 13.09
N ALA A 295 5.31 17.99 13.57
CA ALA A 295 6.70 18.11 13.15
C ALA A 295 6.89 17.80 11.66
N GLN A 296 6.15 16.83 11.12
CA GLN A 296 6.21 16.46 9.69
C GLN A 296 5.81 17.60 8.74
N THR A 297 4.99 18.55 9.18
CA THR A 297 4.50 19.63 8.31
C THR A 297 5.52 20.74 8.06
N GLY A 298 6.56 20.85 8.88
CA GLY A 298 7.58 21.92 8.83
C GLY A 298 8.94 21.53 8.23
N LEU A 299 9.14 20.25 7.91
CA LEU A 299 10.45 19.69 7.56
C LEU A 299 11.02 20.15 6.22
N TYR A 300 10.15 20.42 5.28
CA TYR A 300 10.53 20.66 3.89
C TYR A 300 10.39 22.15 3.53
N THR A 301 11.44 22.72 2.96
CA THR A 301 11.53 24.15 2.61
C THR A 301 11.21 24.43 1.14
N GLY A 302 11.18 23.42 0.26
CA GLY A 302 10.84 23.56 -1.16
C GLY A 302 9.35 23.38 -1.45
N LEU A 303 8.92 23.74 -2.64
CA LEU A 303 7.52 23.56 -3.08
C LEU A 303 7.23 22.16 -3.60
N ASN A 304 8.23 21.43 -4.10
CA ASN A 304 8.08 20.08 -4.66
C ASN A 304 9.34 19.24 -4.38
N TYR A 305 9.15 17.95 -4.13
CA TYR A 305 10.21 16.95 -3.88
C TYR A 305 9.99 15.72 -4.79
N GLY A 306 9.95 15.96 -6.10
CA GLY A 306 9.82 14.90 -7.10
C GLY A 306 8.39 14.43 -7.36
N ALA A 307 7.35 15.00 -6.72
CA ALA A 307 5.98 14.61 -7.00
C ALA A 307 5.50 15.14 -8.35
N ALA A 308 4.76 14.32 -9.10
CA ALA A 308 4.08 14.69 -10.33
C ALA A 308 2.82 15.52 -10.05
N ASN A 309 2.98 16.67 -9.37
CA ASN A 309 1.89 17.50 -8.86
C ASN A 309 1.83 18.87 -9.56
N PHE A 310 0.92 19.72 -9.09
CA PHE A 310 0.71 21.07 -9.62
C PHE A 310 2.01 21.88 -9.72
N PHE A 311 2.90 21.76 -8.71
CA PHE A 311 4.17 22.51 -8.69
C PHE A 311 5.22 21.97 -9.67
N ALA A 312 5.02 20.81 -10.24
CA ALA A 312 5.86 20.28 -11.32
C ALA A 312 5.48 20.81 -12.72
N LEU A 313 4.37 21.53 -12.84
CA LEU A 313 3.91 22.07 -14.14
C LEU A 313 4.69 23.30 -14.59
N PHE A 314 5.41 23.96 -13.68
CA PHE A 314 6.16 25.19 -13.95
C PHE A 314 7.45 25.23 -13.12
N ASN A 315 8.34 26.12 -13.52
CA ASN A 315 9.58 26.34 -12.78
C ASN A 315 9.29 27.03 -11.43
N THR A 316 9.59 26.36 -10.33
CA THR A 316 9.40 26.87 -8.97
C THR A 316 10.61 27.60 -8.40
N ASN A 317 11.73 27.68 -9.13
CA ASN A 317 12.94 28.36 -8.67
C ASN A 317 12.68 29.86 -8.49
N GLY A 318 13.04 30.36 -7.31
CA GLY A 318 12.88 31.79 -7.00
C GLY A 318 11.45 32.21 -6.60
N LEU A 319 10.48 31.27 -6.55
CA LEU A 319 9.14 31.56 -6.05
C LEU A 319 9.15 31.67 -4.52
N ASP A 320 8.31 32.54 -3.97
CA ASP A 320 8.05 32.61 -2.53
C ASP A 320 7.35 31.32 -2.04
N VAL A 321 8.10 30.49 -1.32
CA VAL A 321 7.66 29.20 -0.83
C VAL A 321 6.44 29.34 0.11
N TYR A 322 6.35 30.43 0.87
CA TYR A 322 5.20 30.65 1.77
C TYR A 322 3.95 31.04 0.98
N ALA A 323 4.04 32.02 0.08
CA ALA A 323 2.89 32.47 -0.71
C ALA A 323 2.36 31.35 -1.59
N TYR A 324 3.21 30.69 -2.38
CA TYR A 324 2.81 29.61 -3.26
C TYR A 324 2.44 28.33 -2.50
N GLY A 325 3.09 28.07 -1.36
CA GLY A 325 2.71 26.98 -0.47
C GLY A 325 1.30 27.16 0.11
N ASN A 326 0.97 28.36 0.59
CA ASN A 326 -0.37 28.71 1.08
C ASN A 326 -1.41 28.63 -0.05
N PHE A 327 -1.07 29.08 -1.27
CA PHE A 327 -1.93 28.90 -2.44
C PHE A 327 -2.23 27.43 -2.70
N GLY A 328 -1.22 26.56 -2.72
CA GLY A 328 -1.40 25.12 -2.93
C GLY A 328 -2.24 24.46 -1.84
N MET A 329 -2.04 24.85 -0.57
CA MET A 329 -2.89 24.38 0.53
C MET A 329 -4.35 24.83 0.37
N GLY A 330 -4.58 26.09 -0.01
CA GLY A 330 -5.92 26.62 -0.30
C GLY A 330 -6.58 25.89 -1.47
N LEU A 331 -5.82 25.62 -2.54
CA LEU A 331 -6.27 24.86 -3.71
C LEU A 331 -6.66 23.42 -3.33
N ALA A 332 -5.81 22.74 -2.56
CA ALA A 332 -6.07 21.39 -2.09
C ALA A 332 -7.33 21.34 -1.22
N PHE A 333 -7.46 22.27 -0.28
CA PHE A 333 -8.65 22.38 0.58
C PHE A 333 -9.91 22.66 -0.25
N GLY A 334 -9.88 23.61 -1.18
CA GLY A 334 -11.01 23.96 -2.04
C GLY A 334 -11.48 22.80 -2.91
N VAL A 335 -10.56 22.13 -3.61
CA VAL A 335 -10.88 20.96 -4.44
C VAL A 335 -11.41 19.82 -3.58
N CYS A 336 -10.79 19.57 -2.43
CA CYS A 336 -11.22 18.55 -1.51
C CYS A 336 -12.61 18.80 -0.94
N ALA A 337 -12.91 20.05 -0.57
CA ALA A 337 -14.22 20.47 -0.07
C ALA A 337 -15.30 20.30 -1.14
N LEU A 338 -15.03 20.70 -2.39
CA LEU A 338 -15.97 20.53 -3.50
C LEU A 338 -16.28 19.05 -3.75
N LEU A 339 -15.26 18.19 -3.80
CA LEU A 339 -15.43 16.76 -3.95
C LEU A 339 -16.20 16.14 -2.76
N ALA A 340 -15.88 16.56 -1.52
CA ALA A 340 -16.58 16.08 -0.34
C ALA A 340 -18.06 16.51 -0.32
N VAL A 341 -18.35 17.75 -0.66
CA VAL A 341 -19.75 18.25 -0.77
C VAL A 341 -20.50 17.48 -1.85
N SER A 342 -19.92 17.24 -3.02
CA SER A 342 -20.54 16.41 -4.06
C SER A 342 -20.77 15.00 -3.56
N GLY A 343 -19.75 14.37 -2.94
CA GLY A 343 -19.86 13.03 -2.37
C GLY A 343 -20.96 12.93 -1.31
N VAL A 344 -21.03 13.88 -0.39
CA VAL A 344 -22.06 13.90 0.67
C VAL A 344 -23.47 14.08 0.09
N ARG A 345 -23.64 14.94 -0.92
CA ARG A 345 -24.95 15.16 -1.57
C ARG A 345 -25.50 13.90 -2.23
N HIS A 346 -24.65 13.04 -2.76
CA HIS A 346 -25.03 11.83 -3.46
C HIS A 346 -24.87 10.56 -2.61
N ALA A 347 -24.43 10.67 -1.35
CA ALA A 347 -24.01 9.54 -0.51
C ALA A 347 -25.02 8.38 -0.49
N GLU A 348 -26.30 8.67 -0.19
CA GLU A 348 -27.34 7.62 -0.07
C GLU A 348 -27.67 6.90 -1.40
N LYS A 349 -27.24 7.44 -2.53
CA LYS A 349 -27.48 6.87 -3.87
C LYS A 349 -26.20 6.28 -4.49
N MET A 350 -25.07 6.35 -3.80
CA MET A 350 -23.81 5.86 -4.34
C MET A 350 -23.80 4.36 -4.53
N ASN A 351 -23.38 3.94 -5.71
CA ASN A 351 -22.99 2.57 -5.97
C ASN A 351 -21.47 2.37 -5.71
N ARG A 352 -21.01 1.11 -5.76
CA ARG A 352 -19.60 0.76 -5.52
C ARG A 352 -18.63 1.51 -6.43
N ARG A 353 -18.96 1.72 -7.70
CA ARG A 353 -18.10 2.44 -8.66
C ARG A 353 -17.87 3.88 -8.25
N MET A 354 -18.92 4.56 -7.79
CA MET A 354 -18.82 5.93 -7.30
C MET A 354 -17.93 6.01 -6.05
N TYR A 355 -18.12 5.09 -5.07
CA TYR A 355 -17.24 5.04 -3.90
C TYR A 355 -15.77 4.89 -4.28
N LEU A 356 -15.43 4.01 -5.23
CA LEU A 356 -14.05 3.80 -5.64
C LEU A 356 -13.48 5.01 -6.40
N ARG A 357 -14.30 5.72 -7.17
CA ARG A 357 -13.86 6.95 -7.84
C ARG A 357 -13.59 8.07 -6.84
N TYR A 358 -14.48 8.30 -5.88
CA TYR A 358 -14.23 9.27 -4.82
C TYR A 358 -13.02 8.91 -3.97
N ALA A 359 -12.87 7.63 -3.59
CA ALA A 359 -11.71 7.15 -2.86
C ALA A 359 -10.38 7.26 -3.64
N LEU A 360 -10.43 7.27 -4.98
CA LEU A 360 -9.30 7.60 -5.84
C LEU A 360 -9.08 9.11 -5.91
N LEU A 361 -10.15 9.90 -6.11
CA LEU A 361 -10.06 11.35 -6.32
C LEU A 361 -9.45 12.05 -5.11
N PHE A 362 -9.79 11.68 -3.89
CA PHE A 362 -9.27 12.36 -2.71
C PHE A 362 -7.74 12.28 -2.61
N PRO A 363 -7.09 11.11 -2.53
CA PRO A 363 -5.63 11.05 -2.46
C PRO A 363 -4.95 11.59 -3.72
N LEU A 364 -5.54 11.40 -4.91
CA LEU A 364 -4.99 11.93 -6.15
C LEU A 364 -4.97 13.46 -6.15
N MET A 365 -6.09 14.10 -5.84
CA MET A 365 -6.22 15.56 -5.95
C MET A 365 -5.57 16.28 -4.76
N ILE A 366 -5.58 15.70 -3.57
CA ILE A 366 -4.88 16.27 -2.41
C ILE A 366 -3.38 16.33 -2.70
N VAL A 367 -2.77 15.21 -3.10
CA VAL A 367 -1.33 15.17 -3.42
C VAL A 367 -1.00 16.04 -4.63
N PHE A 368 -1.90 16.08 -5.64
CA PHE A 368 -1.70 16.93 -6.81
C PHE A 368 -1.66 18.43 -6.45
N CYS A 369 -2.49 18.89 -5.55
CA CYS A 369 -2.59 20.31 -5.20
C CYS A 369 -1.63 20.73 -4.08
N LEU A 370 -1.27 19.84 -3.15
CA LEU A 370 -0.45 20.18 -1.99
C LEU A 370 1.02 20.48 -2.38
N PRO A 371 1.64 21.48 -1.73
CA PRO A 371 3.09 21.68 -1.80
C PRO A 371 3.83 20.60 -0.98
N ARG A 372 5.13 20.53 -1.16
CA ARG A 372 6.08 19.70 -0.39
C ARG A 372 5.81 18.19 -0.50
N MET A 373 5.21 17.77 -1.62
CA MET A 373 4.92 16.37 -1.87
C MET A 373 6.13 15.65 -2.48
N HIS A 374 6.34 14.40 -2.05
CA HIS A 374 7.35 13.50 -2.60
C HIS A 374 6.77 12.61 -3.71
N GLU A 375 7.64 12.07 -4.54
CA GLU A 375 7.32 11.18 -5.66
C GLU A 375 6.39 10.01 -5.26
N ARG A 376 6.58 9.48 -4.04
CA ARG A 376 5.85 8.32 -3.52
C ARG A 376 4.48 8.64 -2.90
N TYR A 377 4.10 9.90 -2.75
CA TYR A 377 2.85 10.23 -2.04
C TYR A 377 1.60 9.91 -2.84
N PHE A 378 1.72 9.65 -4.15
CA PHE A 378 0.64 9.09 -4.97
C PHE A 378 0.38 7.60 -4.74
N TYR A 379 1.17 6.90 -3.91
CA TYR A 379 1.11 5.46 -3.68
C TYR A 379 -0.31 4.93 -3.37
N LEU A 380 -1.06 5.66 -2.54
CA LEU A 380 -2.45 5.32 -2.21
C LEU A 380 -3.36 5.45 -3.44
N ALA A 381 -3.18 6.50 -4.26
CA ALA A 381 -3.92 6.71 -5.50
C ALA A 381 -3.57 5.63 -6.55
N ASP A 382 -2.31 5.19 -6.63
CA ASP A 382 -1.87 4.11 -7.52
C ASP A 382 -2.67 2.82 -7.28
N ALA A 383 -2.75 2.37 -6.01
CA ALA A 383 -3.49 1.16 -5.65
C ALA A 383 -5.01 1.32 -5.84
N MET A 384 -5.56 2.50 -5.51
CA MET A 384 -6.97 2.81 -5.72
C MET A 384 -7.34 2.86 -7.19
N ALA A 385 -6.47 3.38 -8.06
CA ALA A 385 -6.70 3.42 -9.50
C ALA A 385 -6.84 2.00 -10.10
N ILE A 386 -6.04 1.05 -9.65
CA ILE A 386 -6.14 -0.36 -10.03
C ILE A 386 -7.47 -0.96 -9.55
N ALA A 387 -7.87 -0.70 -8.29
CA ALA A 387 -9.14 -1.19 -7.77
C ALA A 387 -10.33 -0.60 -8.55
N ALA A 388 -10.31 0.70 -8.85
CA ALA A 388 -11.34 1.38 -9.63
C ALA A 388 -11.42 0.85 -11.07
N ALA A 389 -10.28 0.60 -11.74
CA ALA A 389 -10.24 0.05 -13.09
C ALA A 389 -10.70 -1.41 -13.15
N ALA A 390 -10.44 -2.19 -12.13
CA ALA A 390 -10.91 -3.58 -12.05
C ALA A 390 -12.43 -3.67 -11.80
N GLU A 391 -13.00 -2.71 -11.08
CA GLU A 391 -14.45 -2.59 -10.88
C GLU A 391 -15.16 -2.00 -12.11
N ASP A 392 -14.56 -0.99 -12.73
CA ASP A 392 -15.10 -0.28 -13.89
C ASP A 392 -14.02 -0.05 -14.95
N ARG A 393 -14.09 -0.78 -16.06
CA ARG A 393 -13.12 -0.70 -17.17
C ARG A 393 -12.99 0.70 -17.76
N ARG A 394 -13.97 1.57 -17.62
CA ARG A 394 -13.89 2.98 -18.04
C ARG A 394 -12.81 3.75 -17.29
N MET A 395 -12.37 3.24 -16.12
CA MET A 395 -11.29 3.83 -15.33
C MET A 395 -9.89 3.34 -15.75
N THR A 396 -9.79 2.37 -16.68
CA THR A 396 -8.49 1.85 -17.15
C THR A 396 -7.57 2.94 -17.72
N PRO A 397 -8.04 3.92 -18.53
CA PRO A 397 -7.16 5.01 -19.00
C PRO A 397 -6.60 5.85 -17.83
N ALA A 398 -7.43 6.22 -16.86
CA ALA A 398 -6.96 6.96 -15.71
C ALA A 398 -5.94 6.16 -14.88
N ALA A 399 -6.18 4.86 -14.64
CA ALA A 399 -5.23 4.00 -13.95
C ALA A 399 -3.89 3.87 -14.70
N GLY A 400 -3.93 3.77 -16.02
CA GLY A 400 -2.72 3.77 -16.86
C GLY A 400 -1.92 5.06 -16.75
N LEU A 401 -2.59 6.21 -16.83
CA LEU A 401 -1.96 7.53 -16.69
C LEU A 401 -1.33 7.70 -15.30
N ILE A 402 -2.05 7.33 -14.24
CA ILE A 402 -1.54 7.41 -12.86
C ILE A 402 -0.31 6.51 -12.70
N ALA A 403 -0.39 5.25 -13.13
CA ALA A 403 0.72 4.31 -13.01
C ALA A 403 1.97 4.78 -13.77
N LEU A 404 1.81 5.32 -14.99
CA LEU A 404 2.92 5.84 -15.78
C LEU A 404 3.51 7.12 -15.16
N ALA A 405 2.67 8.03 -14.70
CA ALA A 405 3.09 9.27 -14.07
C ALA A 405 3.82 9.03 -12.74
N SER A 406 3.29 8.14 -11.89
CA SER A 406 3.96 7.74 -10.66
C SER A 406 5.30 7.07 -10.95
N LEU A 407 5.36 6.13 -11.89
CA LEU A 407 6.62 5.49 -12.27
C LEU A 407 7.64 6.50 -12.81
N GLY A 408 7.20 7.47 -13.63
CA GLY A 408 8.03 8.55 -14.14
C GLY A 408 8.60 9.42 -13.02
N SER A 409 7.82 9.65 -11.96
CA SER A 409 8.28 10.39 -10.77
C SER A 409 9.36 9.65 -9.98
N TYR A 410 9.24 8.31 -9.84
CA TYR A 410 10.28 7.49 -9.21
C TYR A 410 11.57 7.42 -10.02
N TRP A 411 11.51 7.70 -11.32
CA TRP A 411 12.65 7.59 -12.24
C TRP A 411 12.76 8.84 -13.10
N GLU A 412 13.21 9.92 -12.50
CA GLU A 412 13.28 11.28 -13.08
C GLU A 412 13.95 11.38 -14.48
N THR A 413 14.70 10.34 -14.88
CA THR A 413 15.40 10.32 -16.15
C THR A 413 14.55 9.82 -17.34
N ALA A 414 13.42 9.18 -17.08
CA ALA A 414 12.62 8.53 -18.13
C ALA A 414 11.60 9.49 -18.77
N LEU A 415 10.95 10.34 -17.97
CA LEU A 415 9.96 11.31 -18.42
C LEU A 415 10.15 12.64 -17.69
N PRO A 416 9.96 13.80 -18.34
CA PRO A 416 9.92 15.09 -17.65
C PRO A 416 8.84 15.08 -16.55
N LEU A 417 9.16 15.57 -15.36
CA LEU A 417 8.22 15.58 -14.24
C LEU A 417 6.95 16.37 -14.54
N SER A 418 7.05 17.43 -15.36
CA SER A 418 5.89 18.18 -15.87
C SER A 418 4.95 17.34 -16.75
N ALA A 419 5.48 16.44 -17.57
CA ALA A 419 4.65 15.52 -18.35
C ALA A 419 3.92 14.54 -17.44
N CYS A 420 4.59 14.02 -16.39
CA CYS A 420 3.96 13.18 -15.38
C CYS A 420 2.84 13.95 -14.64
N ALA A 421 3.05 15.22 -14.30
CA ALA A 421 2.04 16.07 -13.68
C ALA A 421 0.81 16.29 -14.59
N TRP A 422 1.00 16.50 -15.91
CA TRP A 422 -0.11 16.56 -16.86
C TRP A 422 -0.89 15.25 -16.94
N MET A 423 -0.21 14.09 -16.86
CA MET A 423 -0.88 12.79 -16.83
C MET A 423 -1.73 12.64 -15.56
N MET A 424 -1.23 13.05 -14.39
CA MET A 424 -2.01 13.05 -13.13
C MET A 424 -3.23 13.95 -13.21
N PHE A 425 -3.06 15.16 -13.77
CA PHE A 425 -4.17 16.10 -13.98
C PHE A 425 -5.23 15.50 -14.92
N ALA A 426 -4.81 14.96 -16.06
CA ALA A 426 -5.71 14.33 -17.04
C ALA A 426 -6.47 13.14 -16.40
N ALA A 427 -5.81 12.31 -15.60
CA ALA A 427 -6.45 11.21 -14.88
C ALA A 427 -7.49 11.71 -13.85
N GLY A 428 -7.20 12.81 -13.16
CA GLY A 428 -8.14 13.47 -12.26
C GLY A 428 -9.38 13.96 -13.00
N ILE A 429 -9.21 14.71 -14.09
CA ILE A 429 -10.31 15.21 -14.93
C ILE A 429 -11.14 14.06 -15.50
N TRP A 430 -10.48 13.00 -16.00
CA TRP A 430 -11.16 11.80 -16.48
C TRP A 430 -12.07 11.18 -15.42
N THR A 431 -11.53 11.03 -14.21
CA THR A 431 -12.25 10.44 -13.09
C THR A 431 -13.43 11.31 -12.64
N ILE A 432 -13.24 12.64 -12.55
CA ILE A 432 -14.30 13.62 -12.24
C ILE A 432 -15.42 13.53 -13.29
N GLY A 433 -15.06 13.57 -14.59
CA GLY A 433 -16.06 13.53 -15.65
C GLY A 433 -16.93 12.27 -15.65
N HIS A 434 -16.35 11.10 -15.33
CA HIS A 434 -17.12 9.87 -15.20
C HIS A 434 -17.94 9.82 -13.90
N THR A 435 -17.49 10.45 -12.83
CA THR A 435 -18.24 10.56 -11.58
C THR A 435 -19.47 11.45 -11.78
N GLN A 436 -19.29 12.64 -12.35
CA GLN A 436 -20.38 13.60 -12.61
C GLN A 436 -21.44 13.04 -13.59
N ARG A 437 -21.03 12.29 -14.61
CA ARG A 437 -21.99 11.63 -15.53
C ARG A 437 -22.85 10.62 -14.79
N GLU A 438 -22.30 9.89 -13.83
CA GLU A 438 -23.05 8.92 -13.04
C GLU A 438 -23.95 9.63 -12.01
N GLU A 439 -23.49 10.72 -11.39
CA GLU A 439 -24.28 11.58 -10.51
C GLU A 439 -25.51 12.17 -11.21
N SER A 440 -25.35 12.60 -12.47
CA SER A 440 -26.46 13.18 -13.26
C SER A 440 -27.53 12.15 -13.65
N MET A 441 -27.27 10.87 -13.46
CA MET A 441 -28.22 9.77 -13.71
C MET A 441 -28.96 9.30 -12.45
N LEU A 442 -28.58 9.80 -11.26
CA LEU A 442 -29.18 9.48 -9.96
C LEU A 442 -30.29 10.46 -9.57
#